data_61ac4c0fe28ca9375cb7eb380ea54142
#
_entry.id   61ac4c0fe28ca9375cb7eb380ea54142
#
_cell.length_a   1.000
_cell.length_b   1.000
_cell.length_c   1.000
_cell.angle_alpha   90.00
_cell.angle_beta   90.00
_cell.angle_gamma   90.00
#
_symmetry.space_group_name_H-M   'P 1'
#
loop_
_entity.id
_entity.type
_entity.pdbx_description
1 polymer ?
#
loop_
_entity_poly.entity_id
_entity_poly.type
_entity_poly.pdbx_seq_one_letter_code
_entity_poly.pdbx_strand_id
1 'polypeptide(L)'
;MIIERIDDLLTDKNRENIQQCNNHVKNGKHLFLFLYLKGCGPCKYTKTQWDMIDKNVNPNYLQNNDIMVSQVNQELYKDLKDIGDEPSGYPTIRHIHNNNVSEYEGDRSTQSFADWIEQKLNESKKTSSHHVYKLPIHNRHSNRKHLGVGSKKINHVRQMLQMGGKRKSSKKITVKKLKNKSKKFRPKSKRFRSKR
;
A
#
# COMPACT_ATOMS: atom_id res chain seq x y z
N MET A 1 -8.51 -9.06 1.41
CA MET A 1 -7.21 -9.22 2.11
C MET A 1 -7.17 -10.58 2.76
N ILE A 2 -6.13 -11.34 2.49
CA ILE A 2 -5.91 -12.67 3.06
C ILE A 2 -4.98 -12.49 4.26
N ILE A 3 -5.31 -13.10 5.40
CA ILE A 3 -4.49 -13.02 6.62
C ILE A 3 -4.02 -14.43 6.97
N GLU A 4 -2.71 -14.66 6.92
CA GLU A 4 -2.09 -15.95 7.19
C GLU A 4 -1.17 -15.88 8.42
N ARG A 5 -1.31 -16.88 9.30
CA ARG A 5 -0.48 -17.02 10.52
C ARG A 5 0.32 -18.31 10.43
N ILE A 6 1.63 -18.18 10.22
CA ILE A 6 2.54 -19.30 10.02
C ILE A 6 3.43 -19.40 11.26
N ASP A 7 3.13 -20.39 12.09
CA ASP A 7 3.84 -20.65 13.35
C ASP A 7 5.14 -21.47 13.12
N ASP A 8 5.83 -21.80 14.22
CA ASP A 8 7.16 -22.40 14.24
C ASP A 8 7.20 -23.86 13.76
N LEU A 9 6.05 -24.54 13.68
CA LEU A 9 6.02 -25.95 13.27
C LEU A 9 5.75 -26.08 11.77
N LEU A 10 6.54 -26.92 11.12
CA LEU A 10 6.34 -27.26 9.72
C LEU A 10 5.18 -28.27 9.59
N THR A 11 3.98 -27.83 9.85
CA THR A 11 2.75 -28.59 9.60
C THR A 11 2.36 -28.51 8.13
N ASP A 12 1.52 -29.45 7.66
CA ASP A 12 1.03 -29.40 6.27
C ASP A 12 0.32 -28.08 5.98
N LYS A 13 -0.46 -27.58 6.94
CA LYS A 13 -1.11 -26.26 6.83
C LYS A 13 -0.11 -25.11 6.66
N ASN A 14 0.98 -25.11 7.43
CA ASN A 14 2.01 -24.06 7.30
C ASN A 14 2.75 -24.15 5.97
N ARG A 15 2.94 -25.36 5.41
CA ARG A 15 3.49 -25.51 4.06
C ARG A 15 2.56 -24.94 3.00
N GLU A 16 1.26 -25.21 3.11
CA GLU A 16 0.25 -24.62 2.22
C GLU A 16 0.27 -23.09 2.29
N ASN A 17 0.30 -22.51 3.49
CA ASN A 17 0.35 -21.08 3.70
C ASN A 17 1.64 -20.46 3.12
N ILE A 18 2.80 -21.10 3.31
CA ILE A 18 4.06 -20.69 2.68
C ILE A 18 3.95 -20.72 1.16
N GLN A 19 3.36 -21.78 0.61
CA GLN A 19 3.15 -21.91 -0.83
C GLN A 19 2.20 -20.81 -1.35
N GLN A 20 1.17 -20.45 -0.58
CA GLN A 20 0.28 -19.34 -0.91
C GLN A 20 1.03 -18.02 -0.92
N CYS A 21 1.88 -17.73 0.08
CA CYS A 21 2.76 -16.56 0.11
C CYS A 21 3.64 -16.50 -1.14
N ASN A 22 4.32 -17.60 -1.48
CA ASN A 22 5.19 -17.71 -2.65
C ASN A 22 4.41 -17.47 -3.96
N ASN A 23 3.23 -18.06 -4.09
CA ASN A 23 2.37 -17.84 -5.26
C ASN A 23 1.89 -16.38 -5.34
N HIS A 24 1.61 -15.76 -4.19
CA HIS A 24 1.18 -14.37 -4.13
C HIS A 24 2.28 -13.42 -4.65
N VAL A 25 3.52 -13.62 -4.19
CA VAL A 25 4.70 -12.88 -4.65
C VAL A 25 4.96 -13.12 -6.14
N LYS A 26 4.95 -14.39 -6.58
CA LYS A 26 5.17 -14.76 -7.98
C LYS A 26 4.16 -14.09 -8.94
N ASN A 27 2.94 -13.91 -8.49
CA ASN A 27 1.88 -13.25 -9.25
C ASN A 27 1.95 -11.71 -9.19
N GLY A 28 3.00 -11.14 -8.59
CA GLY A 28 3.19 -9.70 -8.47
C GLY A 28 2.18 -8.99 -7.57
N LYS A 29 1.49 -9.74 -6.69
CA LYS A 29 0.51 -9.22 -5.75
C LYS A 29 1.19 -8.62 -4.51
N HIS A 30 0.44 -7.91 -3.67
CA HIS A 30 0.94 -7.27 -2.46
C HIS A 30 1.04 -8.25 -1.30
N LEU A 31 2.26 -8.57 -0.85
CA LEU A 31 2.50 -9.30 0.38
C LEU A 31 3.09 -8.37 1.44
N PHE A 32 2.39 -8.24 2.57
CA PHE A 32 2.88 -7.60 3.79
C PHE A 32 3.29 -8.69 4.77
N LEU A 33 4.58 -8.76 5.04
CA LEU A 33 5.20 -9.88 5.74
C LEU A 33 5.82 -9.42 7.07
N PHE A 34 5.37 -9.98 8.17
CA PHE A 34 5.97 -9.83 9.50
C PHE A 34 6.84 -11.04 9.82
N LEU A 35 8.15 -10.83 9.90
CA LEU A 35 9.14 -11.83 10.26
C LEU A 35 9.46 -11.72 11.75
N TYR A 36 9.35 -12.82 12.48
CA TYR A 36 9.58 -12.84 13.91
C TYR A 36 10.43 -14.02 14.36
N LEU A 37 11.05 -13.87 15.53
CA LEU A 37 11.83 -14.89 16.21
C LEU A 37 11.08 -15.38 17.44
N LYS A 38 11.07 -16.69 17.67
CA LYS A 38 10.51 -17.28 18.88
C LYS A 38 11.29 -16.81 20.13
N GLY A 39 10.56 -16.43 21.18
CA GLY A 39 11.16 -15.93 22.41
C GLY A 39 11.60 -14.45 22.40
N CYS A 40 11.55 -13.78 21.27
CA CYS A 40 11.86 -12.37 21.15
C CYS A 40 10.79 -11.48 21.81
N GLY A 41 11.16 -10.72 22.82
CA GLY A 41 10.26 -9.81 23.54
C GLY A 41 9.62 -8.73 22.66
N PRO A 42 10.42 -7.95 21.88
CA PRO A 42 9.88 -6.98 20.94
C PRO A 42 8.95 -7.60 19.88
N CYS A 43 9.24 -8.84 19.45
CA CYS A 43 8.39 -9.55 18.50
C CYS A 43 6.99 -9.85 19.07
N LYS A 44 6.90 -10.21 20.36
CA LYS A 44 5.61 -10.46 21.04
C LYS A 44 4.74 -9.20 21.05
N TYR A 45 5.33 -8.06 21.38
CA TYR A 45 4.62 -6.77 21.38
C TYR A 45 4.13 -6.43 19.95
N THR A 46 5.03 -6.51 18.97
CA THR A 46 4.71 -6.22 17.57
C THR A 46 3.63 -7.16 17.04
N LYS A 47 3.70 -8.46 17.38
CA LYS A 47 2.70 -9.45 16.98
C LYS A 47 1.29 -9.07 17.46
N THR A 48 1.15 -8.61 18.69
CA THR A 48 -0.14 -8.17 19.24
C THR A 48 -0.74 -7.02 18.43
N GLN A 49 0.09 -6.06 18.01
CA GLN A 49 -0.34 -4.95 17.18
C GLN A 49 -0.65 -5.38 15.74
N TRP A 50 0.16 -6.28 15.19
CA TRP A 50 -0.01 -6.85 13.86
C TRP A 50 -1.30 -7.66 13.72
N ASP A 51 -1.65 -8.43 14.74
CA ASP A 51 -2.87 -9.25 14.78
C ASP A 51 -4.18 -8.44 14.76
N MET A 52 -4.09 -7.12 15.00
CA MET A 52 -5.25 -6.21 15.01
C MET A 52 -5.35 -5.33 13.74
N ILE A 53 -4.50 -5.53 12.74
CA ILE A 53 -4.47 -4.71 11.51
C ILE A 53 -5.82 -4.69 10.80
N ASP A 54 -6.52 -5.81 10.74
CA ASP A 54 -7.83 -5.97 10.10
C ASP A 54 -8.89 -5.01 10.64
N LYS A 55 -8.74 -4.57 11.89
CA LYS A 55 -9.69 -3.63 12.54
C LYS A 55 -9.44 -2.17 12.17
N ASN A 56 -8.23 -1.84 11.70
CA ASN A 56 -7.80 -0.47 11.47
C ASN A 56 -7.63 -0.15 9.97
N VAL A 57 -7.44 -1.15 9.13
CA VAL A 57 -7.34 -0.98 7.67
C VAL A 57 -8.71 -0.67 7.08
N ASN A 58 -8.76 0.18 6.08
CA ASN A 58 -9.99 0.54 5.37
C ASN A 58 -10.73 -0.71 4.88
N PRO A 59 -12.03 -0.86 5.18
CA PRO A 59 -12.84 -2.03 4.82
C PRO A 59 -12.81 -2.39 3.34
N ASN A 60 -12.61 -1.42 2.46
CA ASN A 60 -12.50 -1.66 1.01
C ASN A 60 -11.31 -2.56 0.64
N TYR A 61 -10.24 -2.56 1.45
CA TYR A 61 -9.08 -3.42 1.22
C TYR A 61 -9.29 -4.84 1.75
N LEU A 62 -10.17 -5.03 2.74
CA LEU A 62 -10.43 -6.35 3.33
C LEU A 62 -11.00 -7.35 2.33
N GLN A 63 -11.74 -6.87 1.32
CA GLN A 63 -12.32 -7.71 0.26
C GLN A 63 -11.37 -7.93 -0.93
N ASN A 64 -10.19 -7.31 -0.93
CA ASN A 64 -9.25 -7.42 -2.05
C ASN A 64 -8.33 -8.62 -1.89
N ASN A 65 -8.47 -9.63 -2.74
CA ASN A 65 -7.64 -10.85 -2.76
C ASN A 65 -6.22 -10.63 -3.35
N ASP A 66 -5.90 -9.42 -3.79
CA ASP A 66 -4.54 -9.08 -4.23
C ASP A 66 -3.66 -8.59 -3.08
N ILE A 67 -4.21 -8.54 -1.87
CA ILE A 67 -3.50 -8.13 -0.66
C ILE A 67 -3.43 -9.32 0.29
N MET A 68 -2.22 -9.68 0.68
CA MET A 68 -1.96 -10.70 1.70
C MET A 68 -1.16 -10.07 2.85
N VAL A 69 -1.58 -10.34 4.07
CA VAL A 69 -0.88 -9.98 5.31
C VAL A 69 -0.50 -11.29 6.00
N SER A 70 0.77 -11.52 6.19
CA SER A 70 1.28 -12.78 6.74
C SER A 70 2.27 -12.55 7.86
N GLN A 71 2.33 -13.48 8.81
CA GLN A 71 3.37 -13.55 9.83
C GLN A 71 4.08 -14.90 9.74
N VAL A 72 5.40 -14.88 9.72
CA VAL A 72 6.23 -16.07 9.52
C VAL A 72 7.35 -16.10 10.55
N ASN A 73 7.54 -17.27 11.17
CA ASN A 73 8.68 -17.51 12.04
C ASN A 73 9.98 -17.58 11.22
N GLN A 74 11.09 -17.11 11.81
CA GLN A 74 12.43 -17.17 11.24
C GLN A 74 12.81 -18.57 10.72
N GLU A 75 12.41 -19.62 11.42
CA GLU A 75 12.77 -21.01 11.05
C GLU A 75 12.25 -21.40 9.66
N LEU A 76 11.15 -20.77 9.22
CA LEU A 76 10.49 -21.03 7.93
C LEU A 76 10.87 -19.98 6.86
N TYR A 77 11.79 -19.06 7.19
CA TYR A 77 12.23 -18.01 6.26
C TYR A 77 12.77 -18.58 4.94
N LYS A 78 13.54 -19.67 5.03
CA LYS A 78 14.20 -20.31 3.87
C LYS A 78 13.21 -20.93 2.87
N ASP A 79 11.99 -21.20 3.30
CA ASP A 79 10.94 -21.75 2.45
C ASP A 79 10.19 -20.67 1.67
N LEU A 80 10.36 -19.41 2.05
CA LEU A 80 9.83 -18.24 1.32
C LEU A 80 10.78 -17.86 0.18
N LYS A 81 10.19 -17.42 -0.95
CA LYS A 81 10.92 -17.04 -2.16
C LYS A 81 10.69 -15.59 -2.51
N ASP A 82 11.71 -14.96 -3.07
CA ASP A 82 11.64 -13.59 -3.61
C ASP A 82 11.18 -12.53 -2.59
N ILE A 83 11.51 -12.74 -1.30
CA ILE A 83 11.15 -11.85 -0.20
C ILE A 83 12.30 -10.95 0.28
N GLY A 84 13.42 -10.93 -0.44
CA GLY A 84 14.65 -10.21 -0.11
C GLY A 84 15.66 -11.05 0.66
N ASP A 85 16.73 -10.42 1.13
CA ASP A 85 17.79 -11.08 1.89
C ASP A 85 17.36 -11.39 3.33
N GLU A 86 18.08 -12.31 3.99
CA GLU A 86 17.82 -12.63 5.39
C GLU A 86 17.94 -11.38 6.26
N PRO A 87 16.93 -11.09 7.14
CA PRO A 87 16.95 -9.89 7.94
C PRO A 87 18.07 -9.91 8.96
N SER A 88 18.70 -8.74 9.18
CA SER A 88 19.76 -8.57 10.18
C SER A 88 19.26 -8.64 11.62
N GLY A 89 17.95 -8.59 11.85
CA GLY A 89 17.34 -8.63 13.18
C GLY A 89 15.83 -8.86 13.14
N TYR A 90 15.23 -9.02 14.33
CA TYR A 90 13.80 -9.28 14.49
C TYR A 90 13.20 -8.35 15.56
N PRO A 91 11.93 -7.94 15.39
CA PRO A 91 11.06 -8.19 14.25
C PRO A 91 11.44 -7.38 13.01
N THR A 92 11.25 -7.96 11.83
CA THR A 92 11.37 -7.24 10.55
C THR A 92 10.03 -7.33 9.82
N ILE A 93 9.62 -6.21 9.23
CA ILE A 93 8.37 -6.11 8.49
C ILE A 93 8.67 -5.65 7.07
N ARG A 94 8.14 -6.37 6.08
CA ARG A 94 8.39 -6.12 4.66
C ARG A 94 7.11 -6.01 3.87
N HIS A 95 7.15 -5.19 2.84
CA HIS A 95 6.18 -5.19 1.76
C HIS A 95 6.86 -5.64 0.47
N ILE A 96 6.28 -6.65 -0.16
CA ILE A 96 6.76 -7.24 -1.41
C ILE A 96 5.68 -7.03 -2.46
N HIS A 97 6.05 -6.47 -3.61
CA HIS A 97 5.17 -6.24 -4.75
C HIS A 97 5.97 -6.09 -6.03
N ASN A 98 5.62 -6.85 -7.09
CA ASN A 98 6.32 -6.83 -8.39
C ASN A 98 7.85 -6.96 -8.25
N ASN A 99 8.33 -7.91 -7.47
CA ASN A 99 9.75 -8.17 -7.15
C ASN A 99 10.48 -6.99 -6.43
N ASN A 100 9.74 -5.99 -5.99
CA ASN A 100 10.29 -4.94 -5.14
C ASN A 100 10.04 -5.29 -3.68
N VAL A 101 11.09 -5.22 -2.87
CA VAL A 101 11.04 -5.44 -1.42
C VAL A 101 11.33 -4.12 -0.73
N SER A 102 10.48 -3.71 0.20
CA SER A 102 10.70 -2.54 1.06
C SER A 102 10.45 -2.90 2.51
N GLU A 103 11.32 -2.45 3.40
CA GLU A 103 11.18 -2.65 4.85
C GLU A 103 10.40 -1.50 5.50
N TYR A 104 9.75 -1.82 6.59
CA TYR A 104 9.03 -0.87 7.42
C TYR A 104 9.93 -0.37 8.56
N GLU A 105 10.10 0.93 8.66
CA GLU A 105 10.95 1.57 9.68
C GLU A 105 10.15 2.45 10.66
N GLY A 106 8.82 2.42 10.59
CA GLY A 106 7.94 3.26 11.39
C GLY A 106 7.65 2.74 12.81
N ASP A 107 6.70 3.40 13.47
CA ASP A 107 6.19 3.00 14.77
C ASP A 107 5.42 1.67 14.72
N ARG A 108 5.57 0.84 15.73
CA ARG A 108 5.00 -0.51 15.81
C ARG A 108 3.60 -0.54 16.42
N SER A 109 2.78 0.46 16.13
CA SER A 109 1.36 0.47 16.49
C SER A 109 0.48 -0.08 15.37
N THR A 110 -0.68 -0.59 15.72
CA THR A 110 -1.67 -1.09 14.75
C THR A 110 -2.06 -0.03 13.73
N GLN A 111 -2.23 1.23 14.18
CA GLN A 111 -2.59 2.33 13.28
C GLN A 111 -1.47 2.61 12.28
N SER A 112 -0.23 2.69 12.73
CA SER A 112 0.92 2.95 11.86
C SER A 112 1.12 1.84 10.81
N PHE A 113 0.84 0.59 11.15
CA PHE A 113 0.84 -0.51 10.19
C PHE A 113 -0.27 -0.36 9.15
N ALA A 114 -1.49 -0.02 9.59
CA ALA A 114 -2.62 0.20 8.70
C ALA A 114 -2.34 1.35 7.71
N ASP A 115 -1.87 2.48 8.21
CA ASP A 115 -1.52 3.66 7.41
C ASP A 115 -0.43 3.32 6.37
N TRP A 116 0.60 2.57 6.77
CA TRP A 116 1.67 2.14 5.86
C TRP A 116 1.15 1.18 4.77
N ILE A 117 0.30 0.22 5.13
CA ILE A 117 -0.33 -0.67 4.16
C ILE A 117 -1.11 0.15 3.13
N GLU A 118 -1.95 1.08 3.57
CA GLU A 118 -2.73 1.93 2.69
C GLU A 118 -1.86 2.83 1.81
N GLN A 119 -0.78 3.37 2.36
CA GLN A 119 0.20 4.14 1.60
C GLN A 119 0.79 3.32 0.46
N LYS A 120 1.30 2.10 0.74
CA LYS A 120 1.90 1.21 -0.27
C LYS A 120 0.91 0.82 -1.36
N LEU A 121 -0.34 0.56 -1.00
CA LEU A 121 -1.41 0.26 -1.95
C LEU A 121 -1.77 1.45 -2.84
N ASN A 122 -1.71 2.67 -2.31
CA ASN A 122 -1.99 3.88 -3.08
C ASN A 122 -0.81 4.27 -4.00
N GLU A 123 0.43 4.02 -3.58
CA GLU A 123 1.64 4.22 -4.42
C GLU A 123 1.58 3.34 -5.67
N SER A 124 1.21 2.07 -5.54
CA SER A 124 1.13 1.14 -6.67
C SER A 124 0.02 1.49 -7.67
N LYS A 125 -1.10 2.07 -7.22
CA LYS A 125 -2.17 2.56 -8.11
C LYS A 125 -1.70 3.72 -8.99
N LYS A 126 -0.85 4.60 -8.45
CA LYS A 126 -0.31 5.76 -9.20
C LYS A 126 0.66 5.34 -10.30
N THR A 127 1.48 4.33 -10.04
CA THR A 127 2.44 3.81 -11.05
C THR A 127 1.73 3.10 -12.20
N SER A 128 0.64 2.41 -11.94
CA SER A 128 -0.15 1.74 -13.00
C SER A 128 -0.83 2.73 -13.96
N SER A 129 -1.16 3.94 -13.52
CA SER A 129 -1.85 4.94 -14.35
C SER A 129 -0.92 5.68 -15.31
N HIS A 130 0.41 5.56 -15.19
CA HIS A 130 1.39 6.25 -16.04
C HIS A 130 1.90 5.41 -17.22
N HIS A 131 1.47 4.16 -17.37
CA HIS A 131 1.72 3.38 -18.57
C HIS A 131 0.67 3.68 -19.65
N VAL A 132 0.51 4.95 -19.99
CA VAL A 132 -0.11 5.34 -21.26
C VAL A 132 0.88 4.92 -22.35
N TYR A 133 0.50 3.88 -23.09
CA TYR A 133 1.23 3.39 -24.23
C TYR A 133 1.59 4.55 -25.18
N LYS A 134 2.86 4.97 -25.19
CA LYS A 134 3.40 5.65 -26.36
C LYS A 134 3.41 4.63 -27.49
N LEU A 135 2.32 4.57 -28.23
CA LEU A 135 2.32 3.86 -29.48
C LEU A 135 3.47 4.42 -30.32
N PRO A 136 4.36 3.59 -30.87
CA PRO A 136 5.37 4.06 -31.77
C PRO A 136 4.66 4.74 -32.93
N ILE A 137 4.89 6.03 -33.10
CA ILE A 137 4.46 6.76 -34.28
C ILE A 137 5.25 6.17 -35.45
N HIS A 138 4.63 5.23 -36.16
CA HIS A 138 5.17 4.78 -37.44
C HIS A 138 5.11 5.99 -38.37
N ASN A 139 6.25 6.67 -38.53
CA ASN A 139 6.45 7.60 -39.61
C ASN A 139 6.40 6.81 -40.93
N ARG A 140 5.18 6.64 -41.45
CA ARG A 140 5.01 6.27 -42.84
C ARG A 140 5.53 7.46 -43.68
N HIS A 141 6.76 7.36 -44.15
CA HIS A 141 7.22 8.13 -45.28
C HIS A 141 6.37 7.73 -46.49
N SER A 142 5.22 8.40 -46.62
CA SER A 142 4.49 8.34 -47.89
C SER A 142 5.14 9.27 -48.86
N ASN A 143 5.95 8.71 -49.80
CA ASN A 143 6.25 9.32 -51.07
C ASN A 143 4.94 9.62 -51.80
N ARG A 144 4.36 10.79 -51.59
CA ARG A 144 3.28 11.32 -52.43
C ARG A 144 3.92 12.24 -53.48
N LYS A 145 4.05 11.67 -54.67
CA LYS A 145 4.25 12.45 -55.90
C LYS A 145 3.16 13.51 -56.02
N HIS A 146 3.57 14.71 -56.34
CA HIS A 146 2.75 15.86 -56.70
C HIS A 146 1.62 15.50 -57.67
N LEU A 147 0.39 15.76 -57.29
CA LEU A 147 -0.70 16.10 -58.17
C LEU A 147 -1.43 17.28 -57.51
N GLY A 148 -1.27 18.46 -58.13
CA GLY A 148 -1.90 19.70 -57.69
C GLY A 148 -3.40 19.67 -57.97
N VAL A 149 -4.21 19.89 -56.94
CA VAL A 149 -5.60 20.38 -57.06
C VAL A 149 -5.92 21.26 -55.86
N GLY A 150 -6.18 22.52 -56.15
CA GLY A 150 -7.21 23.37 -55.53
C GLY A 150 -7.21 23.63 -54.03
N SER A 151 -6.45 24.65 -53.60
CA SER A 151 -6.71 25.33 -52.32
C SER A 151 -8.00 26.14 -52.37
N LYS A 152 -9.10 25.60 -51.80
CA LYS A 152 -10.28 26.39 -51.33
C LYS A 152 -11.24 25.44 -50.60
N LYS A 153 -11.14 25.37 -49.27
CA LYS A 153 -12.19 24.96 -48.32
C LYS A 153 -11.67 24.41 -46.97
N ILE A 154 -10.74 25.12 -46.32
CA ILE A 154 -10.31 24.71 -44.96
C ILE A 154 -10.50 25.85 -43.92
N ASN A 155 -11.17 26.94 -44.25
CA ASN A 155 -11.33 28.06 -43.33
C ASN A 155 -12.62 27.98 -42.46
N HIS A 156 -13.48 27.02 -42.67
CA HIS A 156 -14.79 26.97 -41.92
C HIS A 156 -14.74 26.16 -40.65
N VAL A 157 -13.78 25.27 -40.44
CA VAL A 157 -13.70 24.42 -39.24
C VAL A 157 -12.92 25.09 -38.09
N ARG A 158 -12.11 26.11 -38.38
CA ARG A 158 -11.31 26.76 -37.33
C ARG A 158 -12.07 27.81 -36.52
N GLN A 159 -13.25 28.20 -36.94
CA GLN A 159 -14.09 29.22 -36.29
C GLN A 159 -15.03 28.65 -35.23
N MET A 160 -15.33 27.35 -35.24
CA MET A 160 -16.24 26.72 -34.24
C MET A 160 -15.54 26.27 -32.95
N LEU A 161 -14.23 26.25 -32.87
CA LEU A 161 -13.51 25.82 -31.67
C LEU A 161 -13.12 26.97 -30.71
N GLN A 162 -13.49 28.21 -31.02
CA GLN A 162 -13.17 29.39 -30.18
C GLN A 162 -14.33 29.92 -29.34
N MET A 163 -15.52 29.31 -29.42
CA MET A 163 -16.68 29.73 -28.62
C MET A 163 -17.09 28.63 -27.63
N GLY A 164 -16.52 28.60 -26.43
CA GLY A 164 -17.02 27.70 -25.38
C GLY A 164 -16.07 27.48 -24.25
N GLY A 165 -15.79 28.47 -23.46
CA GLY A 165 -14.96 28.27 -22.27
C GLY A 165 -15.08 29.36 -21.23
N LYS A 166 -16.30 29.67 -20.77
CA LYS A 166 -16.46 30.49 -19.57
C LYS A 166 -16.04 29.66 -18.34
N ARG A 167 -14.83 29.92 -17.83
CA ARG A 167 -14.35 29.39 -16.55
C ARG A 167 -15.20 29.97 -15.41
N LYS A 168 -15.94 29.11 -14.73
CA LYS A 168 -16.58 29.44 -13.44
C LYS A 168 -15.49 29.52 -12.38
N SER A 169 -15.37 30.68 -11.73
CA SER A 169 -14.46 30.92 -10.61
C SER A 169 -14.83 30.05 -9.42
N SER A 170 -13.88 29.30 -8.91
CA SER A 170 -14.01 28.50 -7.69
C SER A 170 -14.09 29.42 -6.47
N LYS A 171 -15.21 29.34 -5.72
CA LYS A 171 -15.41 30.01 -4.43
C LYS A 171 -14.41 29.45 -3.40
N LYS A 172 -13.62 30.35 -2.80
CA LYS A 172 -12.75 30.04 -1.65
C LYS A 172 -13.63 29.63 -0.47
N ILE A 173 -13.48 28.38 -0.01
CA ILE A 173 -14.09 27.90 1.23
C ILE A 173 -13.18 28.32 2.38
N THR A 174 -13.67 29.23 3.21
CA THR A 174 -12.98 29.67 4.42
C THR A 174 -13.17 28.63 5.52
N VAL A 175 -12.12 27.92 5.88
CA VAL A 175 -12.13 26.96 7.00
C VAL A 175 -12.13 27.74 8.31
N LYS A 176 -13.23 27.71 9.06
CA LYS A 176 -13.31 28.24 10.42
C LYS A 176 -12.53 27.33 11.37
N LYS A 177 -11.50 27.89 11.98
CA LYS A 177 -10.66 27.28 13.01
C LYS A 177 -11.50 27.02 14.27
N LEU A 178 -11.83 25.74 14.54
CA LEU A 178 -12.44 25.31 15.80
C LEU A 178 -11.35 25.32 16.90
N LYS A 179 -11.55 26.17 17.91
CA LYS A 179 -10.72 26.20 19.12
C LYS A 179 -11.10 25.01 20.00
N ASN A 180 -10.24 24.00 20.07
CA ASN A 180 -10.36 22.91 21.03
C ASN A 180 -10.03 23.42 22.43
N LYS A 181 -11.03 23.45 23.32
CA LYS A 181 -10.83 23.61 24.76
C LYS A 181 -10.32 22.31 25.35
N SER A 182 -9.05 22.26 25.67
CA SER A 182 -8.47 21.15 26.46
C SER A 182 -8.98 21.18 27.90
N LYS A 183 -9.79 20.20 28.28
CA LYS A 183 -10.15 19.96 29.69
C LYS A 183 -8.94 19.27 30.36
N LYS A 184 -8.30 20.00 31.29
CA LYS A 184 -7.27 19.44 32.17
C LYS A 184 -7.90 18.40 33.08
N PHE A 185 -7.55 17.13 32.90
CA PHE A 185 -7.89 16.06 33.82
C PHE A 185 -6.89 16.10 35.00
N ARG A 186 -7.37 16.37 36.23
CA ARG A 186 -6.60 16.23 37.45
C ARG A 186 -6.72 14.78 37.97
N PRO A 187 -5.65 14.02 38.17
CA PRO A 187 -5.74 12.70 38.80
C PRO A 187 -5.96 12.87 40.31
N LYS A 188 -6.98 12.19 40.84
CA LYS A 188 -7.18 12.05 42.27
C LYS A 188 -6.23 11.00 42.82
N SER A 189 -5.28 11.42 43.67
CA SER A 189 -4.41 10.52 44.44
C SER A 189 -5.22 9.80 45.51
N LYS A 190 -5.29 8.46 45.47
CA LYS A 190 -5.79 7.63 46.56
C LYS A 190 -4.64 7.37 47.55
N ARG A 191 -4.76 7.94 48.76
CA ARG A 191 -3.88 7.61 49.86
C ARG A 191 -4.21 6.19 50.33
N PHE A 192 -3.25 5.29 50.22
CA PHE A 192 -3.29 3.99 50.90
C PHE A 192 -2.99 4.19 52.39
N ARG A 193 -3.96 3.84 53.25
CA ARG A 193 -3.83 3.84 54.71
C ARG A 193 -3.39 2.44 55.13
N SER A 194 -2.12 2.31 55.55
CA SER A 194 -1.61 1.08 56.20
C SER A 194 -2.24 0.93 57.58
N LYS A 195 -2.85 -0.23 57.82
CA LYS A 195 -3.23 -0.67 59.19
C LYS A 195 -2.14 -1.61 59.68
N ARG A 196 -1.62 -1.29 60.89
CA ARG A 196 -0.81 -2.20 61.69
C ARG A 196 -1.71 -3.26 62.30
#